data_9caa43d3973eb3490b30230cd756bbd2
#
_entry.id   9caa43d3973eb3490b30230cd756bbd2
#
_cell.length_a   1.000
_cell.length_b   1.000
_cell.length_c   1.000
_cell.angle_alpha   90.00
_cell.angle_beta   90.00
_cell.angle_gamma   90.00
#
_symmetry.space_group_name_H-M   'P 1'
#
loop_
_entity.id
_entity.type
_entity.pdbx_description
1 polymer ?
#
loop_
_entity_poly.entity_id
_entity_poly.type
_entity_poly.pdbx_seq_one_letter_code
_entity_poly.pdbx_strand_id
1 'polypeptide(L)'
;TTLFRSAAGEPHVIRMKIPEEGICKINDLLRGEVEIPWAQVDMQVLLKTDGLPTYHLANVVDDHLMEITHVLRGEEWLPSAPVHVLLYKYLGWEDQMPLWAHLPLILKPDGNGKLSKRDGDRLGFPVFSLDWTTKDGERQSGFRERGFLPEALINFLVLLGWNPGIAQEIGRAHV
;
A
#
# COMPACT_ATOMS: atom_id res chain seq x y z
N THR A 1 35.07 -7.26 -4.75
CA THR A 1 34.90 -8.73 -4.70
C THR A 1 33.54 -9.14 -5.23
N THR A 2 32.45 -8.45 -4.90
CA THR A 2 31.07 -8.82 -5.31
C THR A 2 30.86 -8.74 -6.83
N LEU A 3 31.41 -7.72 -7.49
CA LEU A 3 31.31 -7.54 -8.95
C LEU A 3 31.99 -8.66 -9.74
N PHE A 4 33.13 -9.14 -9.28
CA PHE A 4 33.88 -10.23 -9.95
C PHE A 4 33.16 -11.56 -9.88
N ARG A 5 32.52 -11.87 -8.76
CA ARG A 5 31.73 -13.10 -8.57
C ARG A 5 30.46 -13.09 -9.40
N SER A 6 29.79 -11.96 -9.49
CA SER A 6 28.63 -11.77 -10.38
C SER A 6 29.00 -11.93 -11.84
N ALA A 7 30.11 -11.36 -12.28
CA ALA A 7 30.64 -11.51 -13.65
C ALA A 7 31.05 -12.96 -13.96
N ALA A 8 31.42 -13.76 -12.95
CA ALA A 8 31.72 -15.20 -13.09
C ALA A 8 30.46 -16.08 -13.13
N GLY A 9 29.26 -15.50 -13.12
CA GLY A 9 27.99 -16.23 -13.15
C GLY A 9 27.62 -16.93 -11.84
N GLU A 10 28.28 -16.59 -10.72
CA GLU A 10 27.90 -17.16 -9.43
C GLU A 10 26.48 -16.69 -9.01
N PRO A 11 25.67 -17.59 -8.40
CA PRO A 11 24.38 -17.21 -7.88
C PRO A 11 24.45 -16.03 -6.91
N HIS A 12 23.71 -14.97 -7.18
CA HIS A 12 23.72 -13.74 -6.40
C HIS A 12 22.35 -13.08 -6.37
N VAL A 13 22.19 -12.15 -5.44
CA VAL A 13 21.03 -11.26 -5.38
C VAL A 13 21.47 -9.82 -5.62
N ILE A 14 20.58 -9.00 -6.19
CA ILE A 14 20.80 -7.56 -6.29
C ILE A 14 20.09 -6.89 -5.11
N ARG A 15 20.85 -6.14 -4.32
CA ARG A 15 20.33 -5.34 -3.21
C ARG A 15 20.36 -3.86 -3.55
N MET A 16 19.40 -3.14 -3.03
CA MET A 16 19.36 -1.70 -3.12
C MET A 16 20.44 -1.08 -2.26
N LYS A 17 21.20 -0.15 -2.84
CA LYS A 17 22.11 0.68 -2.07
C LYS A 17 21.33 1.84 -1.46
N ILE A 18 21.33 1.94 -0.14
CA ILE A 18 20.70 3.03 0.60
C ILE A 18 21.76 4.08 0.96
N PRO A 19 21.47 5.39 0.91
CA PRO A 19 22.35 6.41 1.46
C PRO A 19 22.62 6.18 2.94
N GLU A 20 23.84 6.43 3.39
CA GLU A 20 24.23 6.22 4.80
C GLU A 20 23.74 7.37 5.69
N GLU A 21 23.58 8.57 5.12
CA GLU A 21 23.22 9.78 5.83
C GLU A 21 22.10 10.55 5.11
N GLY A 22 21.45 11.46 5.84
CA GLY A 22 20.41 12.32 5.32
C GLY A 22 19.00 11.77 5.54
N ILE A 23 18.04 12.43 4.91
CA ILE A 23 16.60 12.22 5.13
C ILE A 23 15.92 12.07 3.77
N CYS A 24 15.04 11.09 3.65
CA CYS A 24 14.09 11.01 2.55
C CYS A 24 12.86 11.87 2.89
N LYS A 25 12.53 12.82 2.03
CA LYS A 25 11.31 13.62 2.11
C LYS A 25 10.29 13.11 1.13
N ILE A 26 9.08 12.91 1.60
CA ILE A 26 7.95 12.40 0.82
C ILE A 26 6.79 13.36 1.03
N ASN A 27 6.26 13.92 -0.05
CA ASN A 27 5.04 14.72 -0.02
C ASN A 27 3.84 13.79 -0.16
N ASP A 28 3.22 13.45 0.95
CA ASP A 28 2.02 12.61 0.98
C ASP A 28 0.77 13.47 0.92
N LEU A 29 -0.19 13.10 0.07
CA LEU A 29 -1.41 13.87 -0.14
C LEU A 29 -2.31 13.97 1.09
N LEU A 30 -2.23 13.00 2.00
CA LEU A 30 -3.05 12.96 3.22
C LEU A 30 -2.28 13.37 4.47
N ARG A 31 -0.96 13.10 4.51
CA ARG A 31 -0.11 13.29 5.69
C ARG A 31 0.78 14.52 5.60
N GLY A 32 0.83 15.17 4.43
CA GLY A 32 1.75 16.27 4.17
C GLY A 32 3.20 15.79 4.00
N GLU A 33 4.17 16.61 4.37
CA GLU A 33 5.58 16.25 4.29
C GLU A 33 5.93 15.21 5.38
N VAL A 34 6.40 14.05 4.94
CA VAL A 34 6.90 12.97 5.80
C VAL A 34 8.40 12.85 5.61
N GLU A 35 9.14 12.87 6.71
CA GLU A 35 10.59 12.75 6.75
C GLU A 35 11.01 11.41 7.35
N ILE A 36 11.80 10.63 6.61
CA ILE A 36 12.32 9.34 7.07
C ILE A 36 13.84 9.33 6.91
N PRO A 37 14.60 9.23 8.01
CA PRO A 37 16.07 9.12 7.96
C PRO A 37 16.49 7.87 7.17
N TRP A 38 17.47 8.01 6.27
CA TRP A 38 17.99 6.88 5.50
C TRP A 38 18.52 5.76 6.40
N ALA A 39 19.07 6.09 7.56
CA ALA A 39 19.55 5.13 8.54
C ALA A 39 18.45 4.16 9.07
N GLN A 40 17.18 4.48 8.87
CA GLN A 40 16.04 3.63 9.26
C GLN A 40 15.53 2.75 8.10
N VAL A 41 16.12 2.88 6.91
CA VAL A 41 15.70 2.16 5.71
C VAL A 41 16.60 0.96 5.47
N ASP A 42 16.02 -0.23 5.49
CA ASP A 42 16.76 -1.47 5.25
C ASP A 42 17.14 -1.65 3.78
N MET A 43 18.34 -2.21 3.55
CA MET A 43 18.77 -2.63 2.23
C MET A 43 17.95 -3.81 1.73
N GLN A 44 16.95 -3.54 0.91
CA GLN A 44 16.07 -4.55 0.33
C GLN A 44 16.73 -5.34 -0.79
N VAL A 45 16.41 -6.63 -0.89
CA VAL A 45 16.71 -7.41 -2.11
C VAL A 45 15.74 -6.97 -3.19
N LEU A 46 16.25 -6.55 -4.33
CA LEU A 46 15.45 -6.11 -5.48
C LEU A 46 15.26 -7.25 -6.50
N LEU A 47 16.32 -8.02 -6.75
CA LEU A 47 16.27 -9.16 -7.66
C LEU A 47 16.81 -10.41 -6.95
N LYS A 48 16.05 -11.49 -7.04
CA LYS A 48 16.39 -12.78 -6.45
C LYS A 48 17.38 -13.55 -7.35
N THR A 49 17.98 -14.60 -6.80
CA THR A 49 18.92 -15.48 -7.53
C THR A 49 18.32 -16.15 -8.75
N ASP A 50 17.02 -16.38 -8.76
CA ASP A 50 16.25 -16.95 -9.87
C ASP A 50 15.90 -15.93 -10.98
N GLY A 51 16.37 -14.68 -10.84
CA GLY A 51 16.09 -13.60 -11.78
C GLY A 51 14.72 -12.93 -11.60
N LEU A 52 13.92 -13.36 -10.63
CA LEU A 52 12.62 -12.74 -10.36
C LEU A 52 12.77 -11.51 -9.44
N PRO A 53 12.08 -10.40 -9.76
CA PRO A 53 12.08 -9.22 -8.90
C PRO A 53 11.34 -9.51 -7.59
N THR A 54 11.72 -8.78 -6.55
CA THR A 54 10.92 -8.69 -5.33
C THR A 54 9.84 -7.61 -5.50
N TYR A 55 8.92 -7.55 -4.54
CA TYR A 55 7.77 -6.64 -4.58
C TYR A 55 8.14 -5.19 -4.93
N HIS A 56 9.14 -4.61 -4.24
CA HIS A 56 9.47 -3.20 -4.43
C HIS A 56 9.94 -2.85 -5.85
N LEU A 57 10.79 -3.70 -6.44
CA LEU A 57 11.24 -3.48 -7.81
C LEU A 57 10.10 -3.71 -8.80
N ALA A 58 9.35 -4.81 -8.66
CA ALA A 58 8.23 -5.11 -9.53
C ALA A 58 7.17 -4.01 -9.50
N ASN A 59 6.79 -3.56 -8.30
CA ASN A 59 5.79 -2.50 -8.13
C ASN A 59 6.19 -1.18 -8.79
N VAL A 60 7.42 -0.70 -8.57
CA VAL A 60 7.89 0.55 -9.19
C VAL A 60 7.96 0.46 -10.71
N VAL A 61 8.40 -0.69 -11.24
CA VAL A 61 8.45 -0.91 -12.70
C VAL A 61 7.04 -0.95 -13.30
N ASP A 62 6.12 -1.67 -12.66
CA ASP A 62 4.73 -1.76 -13.11
C ASP A 62 4.03 -0.40 -13.04
N ASP A 63 4.18 0.32 -11.93
CA ASP A 63 3.61 1.66 -11.76
C ASP A 63 4.11 2.63 -12.84
N HIS A 64 5.41 2.60 -13.16
CA HIS A 64 6.00 3.43 -14.20
C HIS A 64 5.49 3.05 -15.60
N LEU A 65 5.53 1.76 -15.96
CA LEU A 65 5.11 1.29 -17.29
C LEU A 65 3.61 1.41 -17.53
N MET A 66 2.81 1.36 -16.45
CA MET A 66 1.36 1.56 -16.50
C MET A 66 0.95 3.03 -16.35
N GLU A 67 1.93 3.95 -16.26
CA GLU A 67 1.69 5.39 -16.12
C GLU A 67 0.81 5.75 -14.91
N ILE A 68 1.03 5.05 -13.78
CA ILE A 68 0.28 5.29 -12.55
C ILE A 68 0.63 6.68 -12.01
N THR A 69 -0.37 7.52 -11.85
CA THR A 69 -0.21 8.90 -11.36
C THR A 69 -0.36 9.04 -9.85
N HIS A 70 -1.12 8.15 -9.22
CA HIS A 70 -1.42 8.19 -7.78
C HIS A 70 -1.37 6.79 -7.18
N VAL A 71 -0.62 6.63 -6.09
CA VAL A 71 -0.55 5.40 -5.30
C VAL A 71 -1.32 5.60 -4.00
N LEU A 72 -2.50 4.96 -3.91
CA LEU A 72 -3.36 4.98 -2.73
C LEU A 72 -3.20 3.66 -1.98
N ARG A 73 -2.66 3.68 -0.75
CA ARG A 73 -2.40 2.45 0.01
C ARG A 73 -2.46 2.69 1.51
N GLY A 74 -2.49 1.62 2.30
CA GLY A 74 -2.49 1.73 3.75
C GLY A 74 -1.18 2.26 4.31
N GLU A 75 -1.24 2.95 5.44
CA GLU A 75 -0.09 3.58 6.11
C GLU A 75 0.99 2.59 6.55
N GLU A 76 0.68 1.31 6.64
CA GLU A 76 1.66 0.26 6.91
C GLU A 76 2.77 0.18 5.86
N TRP A 77 2.53 0.75 4.68
CA TRP A 77 3.49 0.82 3.58
C TRP A 77 4.35 2.08 3.58
N LEU A 78 4.03 3.05 4.45
CA LEU A 78 4.78 4.30 4.54
C LEU A 78 6.29 4.09 4.82
N PRO A 79 6.71 3.16 5.69
CA PRO A 79 8.14 2.90 5.92
C PRO A 79 8.89 2.40 4.68
N SER A 80 8.21 1.84 3.70
CA SER A 80 8.82 1.38 2.43
C SER A 80 8.82 2.43 1.33
N ALA A 81 8.14 3.55 1.51
CA ALA A 81 8.11 4.63 0.52
C ALA A 81 9.51 5.17 0.14
N PRO A 82 10.49 5.31 1.06
CA PRO A 82 11.85 5.70 0.71
C PRO A 82 12.53 4.75 -0.30
N VAL A 83 12.23 3.46 -0.21
CA VAL A 83 12.75 2.45 -1.16
C VAL A 83 12.23 2.74 -2.56
N HIS A 84 10.94 3.09 -2.69
CA HIS A 84 10.32 3.44 -3.98
C HIS A 84 10.88 4.76 -4.52
N VAL A 85 11.04 5.78 -3.69
CA VAL A 85 11.70 7.06 -4.08
C VAL A 85 13.08 6.82 -4.67
N LEU A 86 13.90 6.01 -4.00
CA LEU A 86 15.25 5.68 -4.50
C LEU A 86 15.19 4.87 -5.79
N LEU A 87 14.24 3.96 -5.95
CA LEU A 87 14.08 3.19 -7.18
C LEU A 87 13.76 4.08 -8.36
N TYR A 88 12.79 4.99 -8.23
CA TYR A 88 12.50 5.99 -9.27
C TYR A 88 13.74 6.80 -9.64
N LYS A 89 14.49 7.26 -8.64
CA LYS A 89 15.72 8.01 -8.85
C LYS A 89 16.81 7.19 -9.54
N TYR A 90 17.07 5.97 -9.10
CA TYR A 90 18.14 5.14 -9.66
C TYR A 90 17.82 4.61 -11.06
N LEU A 91 16.54 4.48 -11.40
CA LEU A 91 16.08 4.11 -12.73
C LEU A 91 15.97 5.31 -13.69
N GLY A 92 16.20 6.55 -13.21
CA GLY A 92 16.11 7.76 -14.02
C GLY A 92 14.66 8.20 -14.32
N TRP A 93 13.71 7.81 -13.48
CA TRP A 93 12.28 8.08 -13.64
C TRP A 93 11.74 9.09 -12.61
N GLU A 94 12.60 9.89 -12.03
CA GLU A 94 12.25 10.82 -10.93
C GLU A 94 11.11 11.77 -11.31
N ASP A 95 11.12 12.27 -12.55
CA ASP A 95 10.09 13.18 -13.08
C ASP A 95 8.72 12.51 -13.32
N GLN A 96 8.67 11.18 -13.29
CA GLN A 96 7.45 10.39 -13.51
C GLN A 96 7.00 9.67 -12.23
N MET A 97 7.55 10.08 -11.08
CA MET A 97 7.20 9.52 -9.80
C MET A 97 5.75 9.84 -9.45
N PRO A 98 4.92 8.83 -9.07
CA PRO A 98 3.54 9.06 -8.71
C PRO A 98 3.41 9.87 -7.42
N LEU A 99 2.28 10.49 -7.21
CA LEU A 99 1.89 11.04 -5.93
C LEU A 99 1.45 9.92 -4.99
N TRP A 100 1.76 10.04 -3.70
CA TRP A 100 1.36 9.05 -2.70
C TRP A 100 0.29 9.59 -1.76
N ALA A 101 -0.62 8.69 -1.37
CA ALA A 101 -1.59 8.93 -0.31
C ALA A 101 -1.66 7.69 0.59
N HIS A 102 -1.14 7.80 1.81
CA HIS A 102 -1.15 6.73 2.79
C HIS A 102 -2.36 6.86 3.71
N LEU A 103 -3.36 6.01 3.47
CA LEU A 103 -4.62 5.95 4.21
C LEU A 103 -4.41 5.37 5.61
N PRO A 104 -5.14 5.86 6.63
CA PRO A 104 -5.09 5.28 7.96
C PRO A 104 -5.57 3.84 7.97
N LEU A 105 -5.11 3.07 8.95
CA LEU A 105 -5.58 1.70 9.16
C LEU A 105 -6.99 1.70 9.75
N ILE A 106 -7.82 0.76 9.29
CA ILE A 106 -9.05 0.42 9.99
C ILE A 106 -8.66 -0.43 11.20
N LEU A 107 -8.93 0.08 12.38
CA LEU A 107 -8.60 -0.59 13.63
C LEU A 107 -9.71 -1.54 14.05
N LYS A 108 -9.35 -2.54 14.86
CA LYS A 108 -10.34 -3.39 15.55
C LYS A 108 -11.19 -2.56 16.52
N PRO A 109 -12.41 -3.00 16.84
CA PRO A 109 -13.28 -2.27 17.77
C PRO A 109 -12.69 -2.03 19.16
N ASP A 110 -11.77 -2.87 19.60
CA ASP A 110 -11.02 -2.74 20.84
C ASP A 110 -9.79 -1.80 20.73
N GLY A 111 -9.53 -1.24 19.55
CA GLY A 111 -8.39 -0.40 19.25
C GLY A 111 -7.05 -1.14 19.14
N ASN A 112 -7.01 -2.44 19.34
CA ASN A 112 -5.79 -3.23 19.38
C ASN A 112 -5.41 -3.80 18.00
N GLY A 113 -4.80 -2.95 17.18
CA GLY A 113 -4.22 -3.35 15.90
C GLY A 113 -5.19 -3.30 14.71
N LYS A 114 -4.65 -3.61 13.55
CA LYS A 114 -5.32 -3.55 12.25
C LYS A 114 -6.44 -4.58 12.16
N LEU A 115 -7.61 -4.11 11.68
CA LEU A 115 -8.71 -5.00 11.31
C LEU A 115 -8.31 -5.85 10.10
N SER A 116 -8.56 -7.14 10.17
CA SER A 116 -8.26 -8.10 9.10
C SER A 116 -9.52 -8.76 8.56
N LYS A 117 -9.42 -9.39 7.39
CA LYS A 117 -10.54 -10.17 6.82
C LYS A 117 -11.03 -11.28 7.76
N ARG A 118 -10.13 -11.90 8.53
CA ARG A 118 -10.45 -12.94 9.52
C ARG A 118 -11.27 -12.40 10.69
N ASP A 119 -11.15 -11.11 10.99
CA ASP A 119 -11.96 -10.47 12.02
C ASP A 119 -13.42 -10.31 11.58
N GLY A 120 -13.70 -10.25 10.26
CA GLY A 120 -15.06 -10.20 9.71
C GLY A 120 -15.91 -11.40 10.16
N ASP A 121 -15.36 -12.61 10.03
CA ASP A 121 -16.04 -13.85 10.45
C ASP A 121 -16.29 -13.85 11.98
N ARG A 122 -15.26 -13.49 12.75
CA ARG A 122 -15.33 -13.47 14.22
C ARG A 122 -16.28 -12.41 14.77
N LEU A 123 -16.34 -11.23 14.14
CA LEU A 123 -17.12 -10.08 14.58
C LEU A 123 -18.46 -9.95 13.87
N GLY A 124 -18.72 -10.80 12.88
CA GLY A 124 -20.00 -10.89 12.20
C GLY A 124 -20.30 -9.77 11.21
N PHE A 125 -19.29 -9.06 10.71
CA PHE A 125 -19.50 -8.05 9.67
C PHE A 125 -19.04 -8.56 8.28
N PRO A 126 -19.67 -8.09 7.18
CA PRO A 126 -19.32 -8.51 5.84
C PRO A 126 -17.96 -7.95 5.42
N VAL A 127 -17.24 -8.70 4.59
CA VAL A 127 -15.94 -8.31 4.03
C VAL A 127 -16.05 -8.03 2.53
N PHE A 128 -17.02 -8.66 1.87
CA PHE A 128 -17.24 -8.56 0.43
C PHE A 128 -18.42 -7.64 0.11
N SER A 129 -18.38 -7.00 -1.05
CA SER A 129 -19.49 -6.15 -1.52
C SER A 129 -20.75 -6.96 -1.81
N LEU A 130 -20.58 -8.17 -2.36
CA LEU A 130 -21.62 -9.13 -2.71
C LEU A 130 -21.41 -10.44 -1.96
N ASP A 131 -22.43 -11.28 -1.92
CA ASP A 131 -22.31 -12.66 -1.43
C ASP A 131 -21.17 -13.38 -2.13
N TRP A 132 -20.39 -14.09 -1.36
CA TRP A 132 -19.29 -14.89 -1.82
C TRP A 132 -19.44 -16.34 -1.37
N THR A 133 -19.24 -17.28 -2.28
CA THR A 133 -19.20 -18.71 -1.93
C THR A 133 -17.77 -19.20 -2.15
N THR A 134 -17.20 -19.78 -1.11
CA THR A 134 -15.87 -20.39 -1.15
C THR A 134 -15.87 -21.64 -2.05
N LYS A 135 -14.67 -22.13 -2.41
CA LYS A 135 -14.54 -23.38 -3.17
C LYS A 135 -15.11 -24.58 -2.43
N ASP A 136 -15.14 -24.52 -1.11
CA ASP A 136 -15.67 -25.57 -0.23
C ASP A 136 -17.17 -25.45 0.03
N GLY A 137 -17.84 -24.48 -0.62
CA GLY A 137 -19.28 -24.28 -0.55
C GLY A 137 -19.75 -23.42 0.62
N GLU A 138 -18.86 -22.86 1.42
CA GLU A 138 -19.22 -21.93 2.50
C GLU A 138 -19.67 -20.58 1.94
N ARG A 139 -20.83 -20.11 2.34
CA ARG A 139 -21.40 -18.82 1.91
C ARG A 139 -21.09 -17.73 2.91
N GLN A 140 -20.47 -16.65 2.43
CA GLN A 140 -20.23 -15.43 3.18
C GLN A 140 -21.13 -14.32 2.64
N SER A 141 -21.94 -13.73 3.52
CA SER A 141 -22.90 -12.68 3.15
C SER A 141 -22.19 -11.36 2.89
N GLY A 142 -22.52 -10.71 1.76
CA GLY A 142 -21.97 -9.43 1.36
C GLY A 142 -22.68 -8.23 1.99
N PHE A 143 -22.12 -7.02 1.81
CA PHE A 143 -22.74 -5.77 2.28
C PHE A 143 -24.12 -5.54 1.67
N ARG A 144 -24.27 -5.81 0.35
CA ARG A 144 -25.53 -5.65 -0.38
C ARG A 144 -26.65 -6.49 0.21
N GLU A 145 -26.39 -7.77 0.46
CA GLU A 145 -27.38 -8.74 0.96
C GLU A 145 -27.73 -8.46 2.44
N ARG A 146 -26.89 -7.73 3.15
CA ARG A 146 -27.18 -7.20 4.48
C ARG A 146 -27.92 -5.87 4.48
N GLY A 147 -28.28 -5.35 3.31
CA GLY A 147 -29.07 -4.13 3.15
C GLY A 147 -28.28 -2.83 3.18
N PHE A 148 -26.95 -2.87 3.08
CA PHE A 148 -26.16 -1.65 2.95
C PHE A 148 -26.34 -1.06 1.55
N LEU A 149 -26.69 0.23 1.50
CA LEU A 149 -26.79 0.96 0.25
C LEU A 149 -25.38 1.25 -0.29
N PRO A 150 -25.17 1.19 -1.62
CA PRO A 150 -23.86 1.50 -2.22
C PRO A 150 -23.32 2.88 -1.81
N GLU A 151 -24.18 3.88 -1.77
CA GLU A 151 -23.83 5.25 -1.41
C GLU A 151 -23.36 5.35 0.05
N ALA A 152 -24.01 4.61 0.96
CA ALA A 152 -23.61 4.56 2.36
C ALA A 152 -22.25 3.90 2.53
N LEU A 153 -21.97 2.83 1.79
CA LEU A 153 -20.68 2.15 1.81
C LEU A 153 -19.57 3.04 1.23
N ILE A 154 -19.84 3.71 0.11
CA ILE A 154 -18.89 4.66 -0.50
C ILE A 154 -18.60 5.80 0.48
N ASN A 155 -19.61 6.40 1.06
CA ASN A 155 -19.46 7.49 2.04
C ASN A 155 -18.61 7.04 3.25
N PHE A 156 -18.88 5.86 3.79
CA PHE A 156 -18.08 5.28 4.87
C PHE A 156 -16.62 5.11 4.45
N LEU A 157 -16.34 4.54 3.27
CA LEU A 157 -14.98 4.32 2.78
C LEU A 157 -14.23 5.64 2.55
N VAL A 158 -14.89 6.66 2.02
CA VAL A 158 -14.27 7.98 1.81
C VAL A 158 -13.88 8.60 3.15
N LEU A 159 -14.76 8.55 4.16
CA LEU A 159 -14.51 9.11 5.50
C LEU A 159 -13.36 8.41 6.26
N LEU A 160 -12.93 7.23 5.85
CA LEU A 160 -11.75 6.58 6.42
C LEU A 160 -10.44 7.31 6.11
N GLY A 161 -10.36 8.03 5.00
CA GLY A 161 -9.14 8.70 4.56
C GLY A 161 -9.30 10.18 4.24
N TRP A 162 -10.53 10.70 4.18
CA TRP A 162 -10.80 12.07 3.82
C TRP A 162 -11.96 12.66 4.61
N ASN A 163 -11.86 13.93 4.97
CA ASN A 163 -12.92 14.69 5.61
C ASN A 163 -13.01 16.08 4.96
N PRO A 164 -14.18 16.50 4.48
CA PRO A 164 -14.36 17.82 3.84
C PRO A 164 -14.20 19.01 4.80
N GLY A 165 -13.90 18.78 6.08
CA GLY A 165 -13.79 19.84 7.11
C GLY A 165 -15.13 20.44 7.55
N ILE A 166 -16.23 19.88 7.08
CA ILE A 166 -17.60 20.27 7.43
C ILE A 166 -18.34 19.01 7.91
N ALA A 167 -19.28 19.19 8.84
CA ALA A 167 -20.12 18.11 9.34
C ALA A 167 -21.21 17.66 8.31
N GLN A 168 -20.84 17.62 7.02
CA GLN A 168 -21.73 17.25 5.94
C GLN A 168 -21.32 15.90 5.36
N GLU A 169 -22.20 14.95 5.38
CA GLU A 169 -22.02 13.65 4.74
C GLU A 169 -21.90 13.78 3.23
N ILE A 170 -21.01 12.98 2.64
CA ILE A 170 -20.85 12.90 1.19
C ILE A 170 -21.97 12.00 0.65
N GLY A 171 -23.02 12.61 0.24
CA GLY A 171 -24.23 11.92 -0.19
C GLY A 171 -25.17 11.60 0.98
N ARG A 172 -26.43 11.87 0.82
CA ARG A 172 -27.45 11.48 1.80
C ARG A 172 -27.74 9.99 1.65
N ALA A 173 -27.13 9.17 2.48
CA ALA A 173 -27.63 7.84 2.72
C ALA A 173 -28.93 8.00 3.56
N HIS A 174 -30.06 8.12 2.89
CA HIS A 174 -31.33 7.96 3.58
C HIS A 174 -31.54 6.47 3.83
N VAL A 175 -31.50 6.10 5.08
CA VAL A 175 -32.02 4.83 5.59
C VAL A 175 -33.54 4.90 5.63
#